data_67b6cebdcd34a3f1e265b18613413530
#
_entry.id   67b6cebdcd34a3f1e265b18613413530
#
_cell.length_a   1.000
_cell.length_b   1.000
_cell.length_c   1.000
_cell.angle_alpha   90.00
_cell.angle_beta   90.00
_cell.angle_gamma   90.00
#
_symmetry.space_group_name_H-M   'P 1'
#
loop_
_entity.id
_entity.type
_entity.pdbx_description
1 polymer ?
#
loop_
_entity_poly.entity_id
_entity_poly.type
_entity_poly.pdbx_seq_one_letter_code
_entity_poly.pdbx_strand_id
1 'polypeptide(L)'
;TAPPDPAPINEKAKVIAALGQRLDAIVVPMSTVALHCQTVRPDLTLRYVNDGHLNPTMGYLTACTFYAALFDRSPEGLPIDTVNDRPTKDDKPALDPDGKPLKTVFSPKDRADLQRIAWEGLRQFRQSAPSGARR
;
A
#
# COMPACT_ATOMS: atom_id res chain seq x y z
N THR A 1 7.93 17.12 -2.84
CA THR A 1 9.13 16.26 -2.70
C THR A 1 9.27 15.42 -3.96
N ALA A 2 10.51 15.32 -4.50
CA ALA A 2 10.76 14.46 -5.65
C ALA A 2 10.39 13.00 -5.32
N PRO A 3 9.88 12.22 -6.29
CA PRO A 3 9.62 10.81 -6.07
C PRO A 3 10.92 10.09 -5.67
N PRO A 4 10.83 9.04 -4.85
CA PRO A 4 12.01 8.28 -4.45
C PRO A 4 12.68 7.64 -5.67
N ASP A 5 14.00 7.45 -5.57
CA ASP A 5 14.76 6.71 -6.61
C ASP A 5 14.18 5.29 -6.75
N PRO A 6 13.73 4.90 -7.93
CA PRO A 6 13.15 3.58 -8.16
C PRO A 6 14.17 2.45 -8.15
N ALA A 7 15.45 2.72 -8.37
CA ALA A 7 16.45 1.67 -8.57
C ALA A 7 16.61 0.72 -7.37
N PRO A 8 16.78 1.18 -6.13
CA PRO A 8 16.87 0.29 -4.97
C PRO A 8 15.59 -0.53 -4.74
N ILE A 9 14.42 0.07 -5.03
CA ILE A 9 13.12 -0.58 -4.87
C ILE A 9 12.98 -1.72 -5.90
N ASN A 10 13.37 -1.47 -7.14
CA ASN A 10 13.32 -2.46 -8.21
C ASN A 10 14.28 -3.64 -7.96
N GLU A 11 15.49 -3.39 -7.47
CA GLU A 11 16.41 -4.46 -7.09
C GLU A 11 15.87 -5.31 -5.94
N LYS A 12 15.33 -4.69 -4.91
CA LYS A 12 14.65 -5.39 -3.80
C LYS A 12 13.46 -6.21 -4.30
N ALA A 13 12.67 -5.67 -5.23
CA ALA A 13 11.53 -6.38 -5.81
C ALA A 13 11.94 -7.67 -6.52
N LYS A 14 13.05 -7.65 -7.26
CA LYS A 14 13.61 -8.85 -7.93
C LYS A 14 14.00 -9.92 -6.92
N VAL A 15 14.69 -9.54 -5.84
CA VAL A 15 15.10 -10.48 -4.78
C VAL A 15 13.90 -11.10 -4.09
N ILE A 16 12.89 -10.29 -3.75
CA ILE A 16 11.67 -10.76 -3.10
C ILE A 16 10.86 -11.68 -4.04
N ALA A 17 10.77 -11.35 -5.33
CA ALA A 17 10.10 -12.20 -6.32
C ALA A 17 10.79 -13.57 -6.43
N ALA A 18 12.12 -13.61 -6.51
CA ALA A 18 12.89 -14.85 -6.56
C ALA A 18 12.71 -15.68 -5.28
N LEU A 19 12.67 -15.04 -4.10
CA LEU A 19 12.43 -15.71 -2.83
C LEU A 19 11.01 -16.29 -2.78
N GLY A 20 10.01 -15.53 -3.22
CA GLY A 20 8.62 -16.01 -3.30
C GLY A 20 8.49 -17.27 -4.16
N GLN A 21 9.16 -17.31 -5.32
CA GLN A 21 9.20 -18.50 -6.16
C GLN A 21 9.82 -19.71 -5.45
N ARG A 22 10.97 -19.51 -4.81
CA ARG A 22 11.68 -20.61 -4.11
C ARG A 22 10.87 -21.19 -2.95
N LEU A 23 10.06 -20.37 -2.29
CA LEU A 23 9.25 -20.75 -1.13
C LEU A 23 7.81 -21.13 -1.49
N ASP A 24 7.43 -21.05 -2.77
CA ASP A 24 6.03 -21.18 -3.23
C ASP A 24 5.08 -20.26 -2.44
N ALA A 25 5.52 -19.02 -2.21
CA ALA A 25 4.82 -18.04 -1.38
C ALA A 25 4.24 -16.90 -2.24
N ILE A 26 3.03 -16.44 -1.85
CA ILE A 26 2.43 -15.24 -2.43
C ILE A 26 3.21 -14.02 -1.95
N VAL A 27 3.66 -13.20 -2.89
CA VAL A 27 4.33 -11.94 -2.58
C VAL A 27 3.34 -10.77 -2.65
N VAL A 28 3.30 -9.97 -1.58
CA VAL A 28 2.58 -8.69 -1.52
C VAL A 28 3.61 -7.56 -1.66
N PRO A 29 3.75 -6.93 -2.85
CA PRO A 29 4.91 -6.09 -3.18
C PRO A 29 4.75 -4.64 -2.69
N MET A 30 4.69 -4.43 -1.37
CA MET A 30 4.36 -3.13 -0.78
C MET A 30 5.30 -1.99 -1.19
N SER A 31 6.60 -2.25 -1.35
CA SER A 31 7.55 -1.21 -1.79
C SER A 31 7.28 -0.74 -3.23
N THR A 32 6.93 -1.67 -4.13
CA THR A 32 6.57 -1.34 -5.53
C THR A 32 5.27 -0.55 -5.58
N VAL A 33 4.27 -0.98 -4.82
CA VAL A 33 2.96 -0.30 -4.75
C VAL A 33 3.09 1.10 -4.13
N ALA A 34 3.89 1.24 -3.07
CA ALA A 34 4.16 2.55 -2.46
C ALA A 34 4.87 3.50 -3.44
N LEU A 35 5.89 3.02 -4.16
CA LEU A 35 6.57 3.81 -5.20
C LEU A 35 5.58 4.25 -6.29
N HIS A 36 4.73 3.34 -6.76
CA HIS A 36 3.70 3.66 -7.75
C HIS A 36 2.74 4.74 -7.23
N CYS A 37 2.28 4.61 -5.99
CA CYS A 37 1.43 5.62 -5.35
C CYS A 37 2.11 6.99 -5.30
N GLN A 38 3.34 7.06 -4.84
CA GLN A 38 4.09 8.32 -4.75
C GLN A 38 4.38 8.94 -6.14
N THR A 39 4.41 8.14 -7.19
CA THR A 39 4.60 8.61 -8.57
C THR A 39 3.30 9.20 -9.14
N VAL A 40 2.16 8.52 -8.97
CA VAL A 40 0.90 8.92 -9.61
C VAL A 40 0.02 9.81 -8.74
N ARG A 41 0.21 9.77 -7.42
CA ARG A 41 -0.48 10.60 -6.42
C ARG A 41 0.53 11.15 -5.40
N PRO A 42 1.45 12.04 -5.84
CA PRO A 42 2.47 12.61 -4.94
C PRO A 42 1.88 13.48 -3.82
N ASP A 43 0.62 13.85 -3.94
CA ASP A 43 -0.16 14.57 -2.92
C ASP A 43 -0.56 13.69 -1.72
N LEU A 44 -0.61 12.37 -1.91
CA LEU A 44 -0.94 11.44 -0.83
C LEU A 44 0.33 11.04 -0.06
N THR A 45 0.36 11.37 1.23
CA THR A 45 1.44 10.94 2.12
C THR A 45 1.18 9.51 2.60
N LEU A 46 2.22 8.68 2.67
CA LEU A 46 2.15 7.29 3.13
C LEU A 46 2.71 7.10 4.55
N ARG A 47 3.22 8.18 5.14
CA ARG A 47 3.79 8.22 6.48
C ARG A 47 3.27 9.43 7.24
N TYR A 48 3.27 9.33 8.56
CA TYR A 48 3.08 10.50 9.41
C TYR A 48 4.25 11.49 9.24
N VAL A 49 3.95 12.75 9.28
CA VAL A 49 4.96 13.83 9.16
C VAL A 49 5.83 13.88 10.42
N ASN A 50 5.20 13.76 11.59
CA ASN A 50 5.86 13.95 12.87
C ASN A 50 6.46 12.68 13.48
N ASP A 51 6.23 11.53 12.89
CA ASP A 51 6.66 10.24 13.46
C ASP A 51 7.42 9.36 12.45
N GLY A 52 7.14 9.51 11.16
CA GLY A 52 7.75 8.69 10.11
C GLY A 52 7.19 7.26 10.00
N HIS A 53 6.32 6.80 10.90
CA HIS A 53 5.60 5.54 10.76
C HIS A 53 4.57 5.59 9.62
N LEU A 54 4.11 4.42 9.21
CA LEU A 54 3.10 4.31 8.15
C LEU A 54 1.76 4.87 8.67
N ASN A 55 1.12 5.68 7.84
CA ASN A 55 -0.14 6.35 8.16
C ASN A 55 -1.37 5.56 7.63
N PRO A 56 -2.61 5.98 7.92
CA PRO A 56 -3.83 5.32 7.44
C PRO A 56 -3.92 5.17 5.92
N THR A 57 -3.37 6.10 5.14
CA THR A 57 -3.33 5.99 3.66
C THR A 57 -2.53 4.77 3.23
N MET A 58 -1.35 4.57 3.83
CA MET A 58 -0.56 3.37 3.57
C MET A 58 -1.25 2.10 4.10
N GLY A 59 -1.94 2.20 5.23
CA GLY A 59 -2.75 1.09 5.78
C GLY A 59 -3.84 0.64 4.79
N TYR A 60 -4.57 1.59 4.23
CA TYR A 60 -5.60 1.29 3.22
C TYR A 60 -5.00 0.69 1.94
N LEU A 61 -3.93 1.30 1.43
CA LEU A 61 -3.21 0.81 0.25
C LEU A 61 -2.68 -0.62 0.47
N THR A 62 -2.17 -0.90 1.68
CA THR A 62 -1.71 -2.24 2.08
C THR A 62 -2.86 -3.24 2.03
N ALA A 63 -4.00 -2.93 2.64
CA ALA A 63 -5.16 -3.81 2.64
C ALA A 63 -5.66 -4.13 1.22
N CYS A 64 -5.75 -3.12 0.35
CA CYS A 64 -6.10 -3.30 -1.06
C CYS A 64 -5.08 -4.18 -1.80
N THR A 65 -3.80 -4.03 -1.52
CA THR A 65 -2.75 -4.83 -2.15
C THR A 65 -2.79 -6.30 -1.68
N PHE A 66 -3.02 -6.54 -0.39
CA PHE A 66 -3.25 -7.88 0.13
C PHE A 66 -4.48 -8.54 -0.50
N TYR A 67 -5.59 -7.81 -0.58
CA TYR A 67 -6.79 -8.32 -1.26
C TYR A 67 -6.47 -8.72 -2.70
N ALA A 68 -5.82 -7.85 -3.45
CA ALA A 68 -5.46 -8.11 -4.84
C ALA A 68 -4.53 -9.33 -4.99
N ALA A 69 -3.51 -9.46 -4.13
CA ALA A 69 -2.54 -10.53 -4.19
C ALA A 69 -3.12 -11.89 -3.79
N LEU A 70 -3.93 -11.93 -2.72
CA LEU A 70 -4.48 -13.17 -2.18
C LEU A 70 -5.64 -13.72 -3.01
N PHE A 71 -6.49 -12.85 -3.56
CA PHE A 71 -7.68 -13.26 -4.31
C PHE A 71 -7.53 -13.16 -5.82
N ASP A 72 -6.39 -12.64 -6.30
CA ASP A 72 -6.13 -12.36 -7.72
C ASP A 72 -7.26 -11.55 -8.38
N ARG A 73 -7.75 -10.54 -7.67
CA ARG A 73 -8.88 -9.70 -8.07
C ARG A 73 -8.57 -8.23 -7.81
N SER A 74 -9.04 -7.36 -8.72
CA SER A 74 -8.97 -5.92 -8.50
C SER A 74 -9.77 -5.53 -7.27
N PRO A 75 -9.22 -4.68 -6.37
CA PRO A 75 -9.97 -4.11 -5.25
C PRO A 75 -10.88 -2.94 -5.68
N GLU A 76 -10.82 -2.52 -6.96
CA GLU A 76 -11.64 -1.42 -7.46
C GLU A 76 -13.13 -1.69 -7.26
N GLY A 77 -13.85 -0.69 -6.72
CA GLY A 77 -15.25 -0.79 -6.42
C GLY A 77 -15.60 -1.40 -5.06
N LEU A 78 -14.62 -1.84 -4.26
CA LEU A 78 -14.90 -2.24 -2.87
C LEU A 78 -15.48 -1.06 -2.08
N PRO A 79 -16.55 -1.26 -1.31
CA PRO A 79 -17.27 -0.16 -0.66
C PRO A 79 -16.56 0.43 0.57
N ILE A 80 -15.50 -0.22 1.06
CA ILE A 80 -14.77 0.20 2.27
C ILE A 80 -14.00 1.48 1.97
N ASP A 81 -14.18 2.48 2.81
CA ASP A 81 -13.57 3.81 2.68
C ASP A 81 -12.92 4.32 3.98
N THR A 82 -12.89 3.50 5.01
CA THR A 82 -12.51 3.92 6.35
C THR A 82 -11.40 3.05 6.91
N VAL A 83 -10.42 3.70 7.54
CA VAL A 83 -9.40 3.07 8.38
C VAL A 83 -9.53 3.63 9.80
N ASN A 84 -9.62 2.75 10.77
CA ASN A 84 -9.57 3.11 12.18
C ASN A 84 -8.23 2.65 12.76
N ASP A 85 -7.53 3.54 13.42
CA ASP A 85 -6.42 3.16 14.28
C ASP A 85 -6.95 2.67 15.64
N ARG A 86 -6.10 2.10 16.46
CA ARG A 86 -6.52 1.50 17.74
C ARG A 86 -7.13 2.54 18.69
N PRO A 87 -8.25 2.22 19.33
CA PRO A 87 -8.68 2.99 20.50
C PRO A 87 -7.62 2.87 21.59
N THR A 88 -7.25 3.97 22.23
CA THR A 88 -6.40 3.96 23.41
C THR A 88 -7.13 3.33 24.59
N LYS A 89 -6.39 2.70 25.51
CA LYS A 89 -6.94 2.02 26.70
C LYS A 89 -7.77 2.92 27.63
N ASP A 90 -7.71 4.24 27.47
CA ASP A 90 -8.22 5.20 28.44
C ASP A 90 -9.45 5.97 27.98
N ASP A 91 -10.21 5.52 26.98
CA ASP A 91 -11.42 6.17 26.43
C ASP A 91 -11.28 7.68 26.09
N LYS A 92 -10.07 8.20 26.08
CA LYS A 92 -9.80 9.56 25.64
C LYS A 92 -9.76 9.62 24.12
N PRO A 93 -10.25 10.70 23.50
CA PRO A 93 -10.06 10.88 22.07
C PRO A 93 -8.56 10.94 21.78
N ALA A 94 -8.01 9.82 21.36
CA ALA A 94 -6.62 9.75 20.96
C ALA A 94 -6.48 10.38 19.58
N LEU A 95 -5.42 11.15 19.41
CA LEU A 95 -5.02 11.70 18.14
C LEU A 95 -3.85 10.87 17.60
N ASP A 96 -3.72 10.85 16.29
CA ASP A 96 -2.57 10.28 15.63
C ASP A 96 -1.30 11.14 15.85
N PRO A 97 -0.10 10.73 15.44
CA PRO A 97 1.13 11.50 15.59
C PRO A 97 1.10 12.89 14.94
N ASP A 98 0.25 13.10 13.95
CA ASP A 98 0.06 14.38 13.27
C ASP A 98 -1.08 15.23 13.88
N GLY A 99 -1.64 14.79 15.01
CA GLY A 99 -2.70 15.50 15.73
C GLY A 99 -4.09 15.39 15.10
N LYS A 100 -4.31 14.39 14.24
CA LYS A 100 -5.61 14.14 13.58
C LYS A 100 -6.38 13.02 14.29
N PRO A 101 -7.71 12.93 14.06
CA PRO A 101 -8.50 11.81 14.57
C PRO A 101 -7.98 10.47 14.08
N LEU A 102 -8.04 9.45 14.93
CA LEU A 102 -7.63 8.07 14.58
C LEU A 102 -8.48 7.43 13.48
N LYS A 103 -9.68 7.94 13.26
CA LYS A 103 -10.56 7.50 12.17
C LYS A 103 -10.29 8.34 10.92
N THR A 104 -9.83 7.71 9.85
CA THR A 104 -9.67 8.32 8.53
C THR A 104 -10.74 7.81 7.59
N VAL A 105 -11.51 8.71 6.99
CA VAL A 105 -12.48 8.41 5.93
C VAL A 105 -11.92 8.97 4.62
N PHE A 106 -11.74 8.11 3.63
CA PHE A 106 -11.23 8.52 2.32
C PHE A 106 -12.34 9.10 1.46
N SER A 107 -12.01 10.15 0.71
CA SER A 107 -12.91 10.65 -0.32
C SER A 107 -13.19 9.57 -1.37
N PRO A 108 -14.31 9.63 -2.11
CA PRO A 108 -14.57 8.69 -3.22
C PRO A 108 -13.43 8.63 -4.23
N LYS A 109 -12.80 9.79 -4.50
CA LYS A 109 -11.64 9.89 -5.40
C LYS A 109 -10.42 9.18 -4.84
N ASP A 110 -10.04 9.46 -3.59
CA ASP A 110 -8.84 8.86 -2.97
C ASP A 110 -9.02 7.36 -2.81
N ARG A 111 -10.20 6.91 -2.41
CA ARG A 111 -10.56 5.50 -2.36
C ARG A 111 -10.36 4.81 -3.71
N ALA A 112 -10.94 5.35 -4.77
CA ALA A 112 -10.84 4.79 -6.11
C ALA A 112 -9.39 4.77 -6.61
N ASP A 113 -8.65 5.85 -6.41
CA ASP A 113 -7.25 5.94 -6.80
C ASP A 113 -6.37 4.93 -6.05
N LEU A 114 -6.53 4.81 -4.72
CA LEU A 114 -5.76 3.84 -3.93
C LEU A 114 -6.05 2.38 -4.31
N GLN A 115 -7.31 2.06 -4.58
CA GLN A 115 -7.71 0.74 -5.06
C GLN A 115 -7.08 0.42 -6.42
N ARG A 116 -7.14 1.35 -7.36
CA ARG A 116 -6.52 1.23 -8.68
C ARG A 116 -5.00 1.10 -8.58
N ILE A 117 -4.34 1.95 -7.78
CA ILE A 117 -2.89 1.93 -7.56
C ILE A 117 -2.42 0.59 -6.99
N ALA A 118 -3.16 0.02 -6.05
CA ALA A 118 -2.86 -1.29 -5.49
C ALA A 118 -2.84 -2.38 -6.57
N TRP A 119 -3.84 -2.37 -7.44
CA TRP A 119 -3.95 -3.32 -8.54
C TRP A 119 -2.86 -3.13 -9.59
N GLU A 120 -2.63 -1.91 -10.03
CA GLU A 120 -1.61 -1.56 -11.01
C GLU A 120 -0.20 -1.92 -10.51
N GLY A 121 0.13 -1.56 -9.26
CA GLY A 121 1.43 -1.85 -8.66
C GLY A 121 1.69 -3.34 -8.49
N LEU A 122 0.69 -4.13 -8.12
CA LEU A 122 0.80 -5.59 -8.11
C LEU A 122 1.08 -6.15 -9.49
N ARG A 123 0.36 -5.67 -10.51
CA ARG A 123 0.57 -6.11 -11.91
C ARG A 123 1.97 -5.74 -12.42
N GLN A 124 2.45 -4.54 -12.14
CA GLN A 124 3.81 -4.11 -12.48
C GLN A 124 4.86 -5.04 -11.85
N PHE A 125 4.70 -5.34 -10.57
CA PHE A 125 5.59 -6.29 -9.88
C PHE A 125 5.59 -7.66 -10.57
N ARG A 126 4.43 -8.21 -10.88
CA ARG A 126 4.29 -9.52 -11.53
C ARG A 126 4.88 -9.56 -12.94
N GLN A 127 4.83 -8.45 -13.68
CA GLN A 127 5.40 -8.32 -15.02
C GLN A 127 6.93 -8.24 -14.99
N SER A 128 7.49 -7.60 -13.97
CA SER A 128 8.95 -7.45 -13.79
C SER A 128 9.61 -8.66 -13.12
N ALA A 129 8.81 -9.57 -12.54
CA ALA A 129 9.32 -10.80 -11.94
C ALA A 129 9.82 -11.79 -13.03
N PRO A 130 10.89 -12.58 -12.76
CA PRO A 130 11.33 -13.62 -13.67
C PRO A 130 10.20 -14.58 -14.02
N SER A 131 10.20 -15.08 -15.27
CA SER A 131 9.20 -16.03 -15.77
C SER A 131 9.12 -17.25 -14.84
N GLY A 132 7.97 -17.44 -14.17
CA GLY A 132 7.74 -18.47 -13.15
C GLY A 132 7.06 -17.94 -11.89
N ALA A 133 7.05 -16.63 -11.67
CA ALA A 133 6.42 -15.98 -10.50
C ALA A 133 4.89 -15.79 -10.64
N ARG A 134 4.25 -16.54 -11.52
CA ARG A 134 2.79 -16.47 -11.71
C ARG A 134 2.13 -17.58 -10.90
N ARG A 135 1.75 -17.25 -9.71
CA ARG A 135 0.62 -17.85 -9.00
C ARG A 135 0.00 -16.82 -8.11
#